data_21036646cd8bd93db6071de12432bc1d
#
_entry.id   21036646cd8bd93db6071de12432bc1d
#
_cell.length_a   1.000
_cell.length_b   1.000
_cell.length_c   1.000
_cell.angle_alpha   90.00
_cell.angle_beta   90.00
_cell.angle_gamma   90.00
#
_symmetry.space_group_name_H-M   'P 1'
#
loop_
_entity.id
_entity.type
_entity.pdbx_description
1 polymer ?
#
loop_
_entity_poly.entity_id
_entity_poly.type
_entity_poly.pdbx_seq_one_letter_code
_entity_poly.pdbx_strand_id
1 'polypeptide(L)'
;MPLGLAPVANPSPTPYRAGMAENKSYFFCGIGGSGMLPLAMIVAARGAAVAGSDRSRDQGRSADKFHWIESRGIALFPQDGSGVAAGQTLVASAAVEDSVPDVAAANRLGLPRLTRAELNAAMFNEAGRAVGVGGTSGKSTVTGMIGWILDRAGANPTVMNGAVMRNFAGDQTPFASALVGDTATYVSEVDESDGSIALYQPDVAVVTNISLDHKSLAELHRLFGDFAAKARVAVVNADDPESAPLLAGGNVLRFGFSESAAMRGSDFEALPDGCRFKVHFAGDTHTAVLRMP
;
A
#
# COMPACT_ATOMS: atom_id res chain seq x y z
N MET A 1 3.33 -32.24 10.56
CA MET A 1 3.94 -31.59 11.74
C MET A 1 3.34 -30.19 11.82
N PRO A 2 2.74 -29.77 12.93
CA PRO A 2 2.23 -28.42 13.06
C PRO A 2 3.42 -27.47 13.06
N LEU A 3 3.39 -26.45 12.20
CA LEU A 3 4.28 -25.29 12.26
C LEU A 3 4.04 -24.62 13.61
N GLY A 4 4.93 -24.90 14.57
CA GLY A 4 4.94 -24.23 15.87
C GLY A 4 5.27 -22.75 15.67
N LEU A 5 4.24 -21.95 15.42
CA LEU A 5 4.35 -20.50 15.59
C LEU A 5 4.44 -20.24 17.09
N ALA A 6 5.66 -20.09 17.60
CA ALA A 6 5.88 -19.55 18.93
C ALA A 6 5.13 -18.18 19.02
N PRO A 7 4.55 -17.83 20.19
CA PRO A 7 3.98 -16.51 20.39
C PRO A 7 5.05 -15.48 20.04
N VAL A 8 4.75 -14.65 19.01
CA VAL A 8 5.64 -13.55 18.62
C VAL A 8 5.69 -12.60 19.81
N ALA A 9 6.78 -12.69 20.59
CA ALA A 9 7.08 -11.67 21.58
C ALA A 9 7.07 -10.32 20.82
N ASN A 10 6.30 -9.36 21.35
CA ASN A 10 6.35 -7.99 20.86
C ASN A 10 7.81 -7.54 20.95
N PRO A 11 8.52 -7.33 19.83
CA PRO A 11 9.85 -6.75 19.91
C PRO A 11 9.67 -5.35 20.49
N SER A 12 10.48 -5.01 21.48
CA SER A 12 10.63 -3.63 21.94
C SER A 12 10.80 -2.72 20.72
N PRO A 13 10.18 -1.54 20.69
CA PRO A 13 10.28 -0.66 19.54
C PRO A 13 11.75 -0.42 19.22
N THR A 14 12.18 -0.93 18.08
CA THR A 14 13.54 -0.67 17.57
C THR A 14 13.59 0.83 17.32
N PRO A 15 14.61 1.56 17.83
CA PRO A 15 14.70 2.98 17.59
C PRO A 15 14.74 3.21 16.07
N TYR A 16 13.92 4.13 15.60
CA TYR A 16 13.85 4.63 14.23
C TYR A 16 15.28 4.78 13.67
N ARG A 17 15.62 4.01 12.66
CA ARG A 17 16.73 4.35 11.78
C ARG A 17 16.26 5.53 10.96
N ALA A 18 16.81 6.71 11.23
CA ALA A 18 16.63 7.90 10.41
C ALA A 18 16.92 7.53 8.94
N GLY A 19 15.87 7.26 8.19
CA GLY A 19 15.94 6.70 6.86
C GLY A 19 15.65 7.73 5.76
N MET A 20 15.03 7.31 4.70
CA MET A 20 14.89 8.02 3.42
C MET A 20 14.12 9.34 3.46
N ALA A 21 13.35 9.70 4.49
CA ALA A 21 12.49 10.88 4.49
C ALA A 21 13.00 12.06 5.33
N GLU A 22 13.80 11.81 6.36
CA GLU A 22 14.20 12.86 7.30
C GLU A 22 15.15 13.88 6.64
N ASN A 23 14.82 15.18 6.75
CA ASN A 23 15.55 16.29 6.14
C ASN A 23 15.62 16.31 4.60
N LYS A 24 14.77 15.53 3.90
CA LYS A 24 14.66 15.55 2.44
C LYS A 24 13.56 16.50 1.99
N SER A 25 13.66 16.95 0.76
CA SER A 25 12.65 17.78 0.12
C SER A 25 12.15 17.11 -1.14
N TYR A 26 10.83 16.98 -1.26
CA TYR A 26 10.18 16.33 -2.40
C TYR A 26 9.18 17.27 -3.07
N PHE A 27 9.15 17.21 -4.39
CA PHE A 27 8.12 17.85 -5.19
C PHE A 27 7.28 16.79 -5.91
N PHE A 28 5.98 16.74 -5.62
CA PHE A 28 5.05 15.76 -6.18
C PHE A 28 4.31 16.33 -7.39
N CYS A 29 4.59 15.82 -8.58
CA CYS A 29 3.85 16.15 -9.81
C CYS A 29 2.55 15.31 -9.87
N GLY A 30 1.39 15.96 -9.80
CA GLY A 30 0.08 15.29 -9.70
C GLY A 30 -0.25 14.83 -8.28
N ILE A 31 0.02 15.66 -7.27
CA ILE A 31 -0.08 15.32 -5.84
C ILE A 31 -1.48 14.87 -5.40
N GLY A 32 -2.55 15.33 -6.06
CA GLY A 32 -3.93 14.95 -5.74
C GLY A 32 -4.36 13.56 -6.24
N GLY A 33 -3.49 12.85 -6.97
CA GLY A 33 -3.77 11.51 -7.48
C GLY A 33 -3.93 10.47 -6.36
N SER A 34 -4.72 9.42 -6.61
CA SER A 34 -5.09 8.41 -5.59
C SER A 34 -3.88 7.70 -4.97
N GLY A 35 -2.81 7.48 -5.71
CA GLY A 35 -1.58 6.88 -5.18
C GLY A 35 -0.52 7.92 -4.77
N MET A 36 -0.60 9.17 -5.28
CA MET A 36 0.36 10.22 -4.96
C MET A 36 0.05 10.87 -3.61
N LEU A 37 -1.22 11.18 -3.36
CA LEU A 37 -1.65 11.83 -2.11
C LEU A 37 -1.29 11.01 -0.86
N PRO A 38 -1.62 9.72 -0.74
CA PRO A 38 -1.24 8.93 0.43
C PRO A 38 0.27 8.91 0.65
N LEU A 39 1.06 8.78 -0.42
CA LEU A 39 2.51 8.77 -0.32
C LEU A 39 3.05 10.13 0.15
N ALA A 40 2.55 11.24 -0.39
CA ALA A 40 2.92 12.59 0.04
C ALA A 40 2.62 12.83 1.52
N MET A 41 1.47 12.34 2.01
CA MET A 41 1.08 12.42 3.41
C MET A 41 2.03 11.63 4.33
N ILE A 42 2.38 10.40 3.93
CA ILE A 42 3.31 9.55 4.69
C ILE A 42 4.70 10.22 4.76
N VAL A 43 5.19 10.72 3.62
CA VAL A 43 6.51 11.37 3.53
C VAL A 43 6.56 12.65 4.37
N ALA A 44 5.52 13.50 4.30
CA ALA A 44 5.41 14.72 5.09
C ALA A 44 5.36 14.42 6.60
N ALA A 45 4.58 13.43 7.01
CA ALA A 45 4.47 13.03 8.41
C ALA A 45 5.79 12.45 8.98
N ARG A 46 6.67 11.97 8.10
CA ARG A 46 8.04 11.52 8.45
C ARG A 46 9.07 12.66 8.44
N GLY A 47 8.64 13.90 8.38
CA GLY A 47 9.49 15.07 8.52
C GLY A 47 10.15 15.60 7.24
N ALA A 48 9.79 15.06 6.07
CA ALA A 48 10.25 15.62 4.81
C ALA A 48 9.51 16.93 4.49
N ALA A 49 10.19 17.86 3.85
CA ALA A 49 9.55 19.01 3.23
C ALA A 49 8.83 18.54 1.95
N VAL A 50 7.53 18.75 1.85
CA VAL A 50 6.73 18.33 0.71
C VAL A 50 6.07 19.51 0.04
N ALA A 51 6.22 19.58 -1.26
CA ALA A 51 5.49 20.48 -2.15
C ALA A 51 4.93 19.69 -3.34
N GLY A 52 4.04 20.29 -4.10
CA GLY A 52 3.56 19.64 -5.32
C GLY A 52 2.65 20.50 -6.17
N SER A 53 2.26 19.94 -7.29
CA SER A 53 1.34 20.51 -8.26
C SER A 53 0.26 19.51 -8.63
N ASP A 54 -0.84 20.01 -9.18
CA ASP A 54 -1.86 19.14 -9.77
C ASP A 54 -2.68 19.87 -10.82
N ARG A 55 -2.83 19.26 -11.99
CA ARG A 55 -3.64 19.80 -13.08
C ARG A 55 -5.10 20.04 -12.68
N SER A 56 -5.66 19.16 -11.84
CA SER A 56 -7.05 19.29 -11.38
C SER A 56 -7.23 20.54 -10.51
N ARG A 57 -6.21 20.90 -9.71
CA ARG A 57 -6.18 22.14 -8.94
C ARG A 57 -6.20 23.37 -9.86
N ASP A 58 -5.33 23.38 -10.87
CA ASP A 58 -5.21 24.49 -11.81
C ASP A 58 -6.50 24.69 -12.63
N GLN A 59 -7.26 23.61 -12.81
CA GLN A 59 -8.58 23.61 -13.47
C GLN A 59 -9.74 23.90 -12.49
N GLY A 60 -9.45 24.23 -11.23
CA GLY A 60 -10.47 24.51 -10.22
C GLY A 60 -11.29 23.29 -9.78
N ARG A 61 -10.82 22.06 -10.07
CA ARG A 61 -11.51 20.82 -9.66
C ARG A 61 -11.06 20.39 -8.26
N SER A 62 -11.95 19.72 -7.51
CA SER A 62 -11.65 19.14 -6.21
C SER A 62 -11.02 20.14 -5.21
N ALA A 63 -11.52 21.36 -5.17
CA ALA A 63 -11.00 22.45 -4.33
C ALA A 63 -10.82 22.03 -2.86
N ASP A 64 -11.82 21.33 -2.29
CA ASP A 64 -11.78 20.87 -0.89
C ASP A 64 -10.57 19.97 -0.62
N LYS A 65 -10.21 19.08 -1.58
CA LYS A 65 -9.04 18.23 -1.46
C LYS A 65 -7.76 19.04 -1.38
N PHE A 66 -7.59 20.03 -2.24
CA PHE A 66 -6.38 20.83 -2.29
C PHE A 66 -6.27 21.78 -1.10
N HIS A 67 -7.36 22.38 -0.63
CA HIS A 67 -7.41 23.14 0.63
C HIS A 67 -7.03 22.23 1.82
N TRP A 68 -7.51 21.00 1.83
CA TRP A 68 -7.13 20.04 2.87
C TRP A 68 -5.63 19.70 2.82
N ILE A 69 -5.05 19.49 1.63
CA ILE A 69 -3.61 19.25 1.47
C ILE A 69 -2.79 20.44 2.00
N GLU A 70 -3.16 21.67 1.64
CA GLU A 70 -2.52 22.90 2.14
C GLU A 70 -2.63 23.03 3.66
N SER A 71 -3.78 22.68 4.25
CA SER A 71 -3.98 22.69 5.71
C SER A 71 -3.05 21.72 6.47
N ARG A 72 -2.44 20.75 5.77
CA ARG A 72 -1.43 19.85 6.31
C ARG A 72 0.01 20.36 6.17
N GLY A 73 0.18 21.61 5.77
CA GLY A 73 1.50 22.24 5.61
C GLY A 73 2.22 21.87 4.32
N ILE A 74 1.53 21.27 3.35
CA ILE A 74 2.07 20.94 2.04
C ILE A 74 1.85 22.13 1.10
N ALA A 75 2.94 22.67 0.53
CA ALA A 75 2.87 23.80 -0.39
C ALA A 75 2.41 23.34 -1.79
N LEU A 76 1.39 24.02 -2.35
CA LEU A 76 0.87 23.72 -3.67
C LEU A 76 1.17 24.84 -4.67
N PHE A 77 1.66 24.47 -5.83
CA PHE A 77 2.03 25.35 -6.93
C PHE A 77 1.23 25.02 -8.20
N PRO A 78 1.12 25.94 -9.15
CA PRO A 78 0.66 25.61 -10.50
C PRO A 78 1.56 24.57 -11.16
N GLN A 79 1.00 23.71 -12.04
CA GLN A 79 1.77 22.71 -12.79
C GLN A 79 2.48 23.34 -14.00
N ASP A 80 3.21 24.42 -13.76
CA ASP A 80 3.95 25.21 -14.75
C ASP A 80 5.47 25.19 -14.56
N GLY A 81 5.94 24.40 -13.60
CA GLY A 81 7.36 24.26 -13.25
C GLY A 81 7.86 25.31 -12.24
N SER A 82 7.05 26.31 -11.87
CA SER A 82 7.47 27.40 -10.96
C SER A 82 7.72 26.94 -9.52
N GLY A 83 7.09 25.86 -9.09
CA GLY A 83 7.25 25.28 -7.74
C GLY A 83 8.47 24.38 -7.57
N VAL A 84 9.12 24.00 -8.66
CA VAL A 84 10.27 23.08 -8.63
C VAL A 84 11.55 23.85 -8.31
N ALA A 85 12.25 23.48 -7.24
CA ALA A 85 13.43 24.17 -6.74
C ALA A 85 14.64 23.24 -6.54
N ALA A 86 15.83 23.82 -6.53
CA ALA A 86 17.07 23.07 -6.27
C ALA A 86 17.03 22.36 -4.89
N GLY A 87 17.62 21.17 -4.84
CA GLY A 87 17.64 20.36 -3.61
C GLY A 87 16.41 19.47 -3.39
N GLN A 88 15.40 19.58 -4.24
CA GLN A 88 14.25 18.66 -4.22
C GLN A 88 14.51 17.37 -5.00
N THR A 89 13.75 16.32 -4.66
CA THR A 89 13.58 15.15 -5.51
C THR A 89 12.19 15.22 -6.14
N LEU A 90 12.11 15.15 -7.47
CA LEU A 90 10.82 15.10 -8.16
C LEU A 90 10.22 13.71 -8.00
N VAL A 91 8.95 13.65 -7.60
CA VAL A 91 8.16 12.42 -7.55
C VAL A 91 7.02 12.52 -8.57
N ALA A 92 6.98 11.59 -9.51
CA ALA A 92 5.95 11.57 -10.55
C ALA A 92 5.45 10.15 -10.81
N SER A 93 4.27 10.00 -11.42
CA SER A 93 3.84 8.69 -11.95
C SER A 93 4.72 8.30 -13.14
N ALA A 94 4.90 7.00 -13.38
CA ALA A 94 5.61 6.48 -14.55
C ALA A 94 4.97 6.94 -15.88
N ALA A 95 3.67 7.25 -15.88
CA ALA A 95 2.94 7.73 -17.05
C ALA A 95 3.12 9.24 -17.33
N VAL A 96 3.84 9.99 -16.48
CA VAL A 96 4.05 11.43 -16.67
C VAL A 96 5.19 11.66 -17.63
N GLU A 97 4.89 12.31 -18.75
CA GLU A 97 5.83 12.61 -19.83
C GLU A 97 6.84 13.70 -19.41
N ASP A 98 8.00 13.68 -20.04
CA ASP A 98 9.07 14.67 -19.82
C ASP A 98 8.70 16.09 -20.30
N SER A 99 7.66 16.21 -21.16
CA SER A 99 7.09 17.46 -21.61
C SER A 99 6.28 18.21 -20.57
N VAL A 100 5.89 17.56 -19.45
CA VAL A 100 5.17 18.22 -18.36
C VAL A 100 6.09 19.26 -17.72
N PRO A 101 5.62 20.52 -17.54
CA PRO A 101 6.47 21.64 -17.10
C PRO A 101 7.29 21.37 -15.84
N ASP A 102 6.73 20.68 -14.84
CA ASP A 102 7.44 20.32 -13.61
C ASP A 102 8.58 19.34 -13.88
N VAL A 103 8.35 18.35 -14.74
CA VAL A 103 9.39 17.39 -15.14
C VAL A 103 10.48 18.10 -15.93
N ALA A 104 10.10 18.96 -16.87
CA ALA A 104 11.05 19.75 -17.64
C ALA A 104 11.87 20.70 -16.74
N ALA A 105 11.26 21.30 -15.71
CA ALA A 105 11.96 22.14 -14.72
C ALA A 105 12.95 21.31 -13.88
N ALA A 106 12.54 20.13 -13.40
CA ALA A 106 13.41 19.23 -12.66
C ALA A 106 14.62 18.76 -13.51
N ASN A 107 14.38 18.42 -14.78
CA ASN A 107 15.45 18.04 -15.71
C ASN A 107 16.45 19.21 -15.94
N ARG A 108 15.96 20.44 -16.12
CA ARG A 108 16.85 21.62 -16.27
C ARG A 108 17.70 21.89 -15.03
N LEU A 109 17.16 21.59 -13.83
CA LEU A 109 17.87 21.76 -12.56
C LEU A 109 18.75 20.55 -12.20
N GLY A 110 18.73 19.48 -13.00
CA GLY A 110 19.47 18.24 -12.73
C GLY A 110 18.99 17.52 -11.46
N LEU A 111 17.70 17.62 -11.11
CA LEU A 111 17.15 17.02 -9.88
C LEU A 111 17.02 15.52 -10.02
N PRO A 112 17.19 14.76 -8.91
CA PRO A 112 16.79 13.37 -8.87
C PRO A 112 15.29 13.22 -9.15
N ARG A 113 14.93 12.17 -9.88
CA ARG A 113 13.55 11.79 -10.15
C ARG A 113 13.29 10.40 -9.62
N LEU A 114 12.16 10.22 -8.93
CA LEU A 114 11.62 8.94 -8.51
C LEU A 114 10.21 8.79 -9.04
N THR A 115 9.87 7.58 -9.40
CA THR A 115 8.47 7.22 -9.58
C THR A 115 7.78 7.08 -8.21
N ARG A 116 6.44 7.20 -8.20
CA ARG A 116 5.62 6.90 -7.03
C ARG A 116 5.96 5.52 -6.43
N ALA A 117 6.11 4.52 -7.30
CA ALA A 117 6.38 3.15 -6.89
C ALA A 117 7.77 2.98 -6.28
N GLU A 118 8.81 3.61 -6.85
CA GLU A 118 10.17 3.57 -6.29
C GLU A 118 10.23 4.20 -4.90
N LEU A 119 9.61 5.37 -4.70
CA LEU A 119 9.60 6.01 -3.38
C LEU A 119 8.81 5.18 -2.36
N ASN A 120 7.63 4.65 -2.75
CA ASN A 120 6.84 3.80 -1.86
C ASN A 120 7.58 2.50 -1.51
N ALA A 121 8.17 1.82 -2.50
CA ALA A 121 8.94 0.59 -2.28
C ALA A 121 10.16 0.83 -1.38
N ALA A 122 10.84 1.96 -1.53
CA ALA A 122 11.97 2.32 -0.68
C ALA A 122 11.54 2.44 0.79
N MET A 123 10.43 3.15 1.06
CA MET A 123 9.89 3.30 2.41
C MET A 123 9.35 1.98 2.99
N PHE A 124 8.73 1.17 2.15
CA PHE A 124 8.22 -0.16 2.49
C PHE A 124 9.35 -1.10 2.89
N ASN A 125 10.42 -1.15 2.10
CA ASN A 125 11.56 -2.04 2.30
C ASN A 125 12.41 -1.66 3.54
N GLU A 126 12.31 -0.43 4.02
CA GLU A 126 12.97 0.03 5.26
C GLU A 126 12.17 -0.27 6.53
N ALA A 127 10.90 -0.66 6.42
CA ALA A 127 10.07 -0.94 7.58
C ALA A 127 10.55 -2.17 8.37
N GLY A 128 10.32 -2.16 9.67
CA GLY A 128 10.65 -3.30 10.52
C GLY A 128 9.83 -4.56 10.19
N ARG A 129 8.62 -4.37 9.67
CA ARG A 129 7.74 -5.40 9.11
C ARG A 129 6.99 -4.85 7.91
N ALA A 130 7.23 -5.42 6.76
CA ALA A 130 6.66 -5.01 5.48
C ALA A 130 5.57 -6.00 5.03
N VAL A 131 4.31 -5.56 4.96
CA VAL A 131 3.17 -6.36 4.50
C VAL A 131 2.70 -5.83 3.16
N GLY A 132 2.95 -6.57 2.09
CA GLY A 132 2.53 -6.22 0.73
C GLY A 132 1.30 -6.99 0.29
N VAL A 133 0.32 -6.29 -0.27
CA VAL A 133 -0.93 -6.89 -0.76
C VAL A 133 -0.96 -6.76 -2.28
N GLY A 134 -0.75 -7.89 -2.96
CA GLY A 134 -0.86 -8.04 -4.41
C GLY A 134 -2.08 -8.87 -4.80
N GLY A 135 -2.30 -8.95 -6.10
CA GLY A 135 -3.39 -9.69 -6.72
C GLY A 135 -4.16 -8.84 -7.72
N THR A 136 -4.85 -9.46 -8.65
CA THR A 136 -5.55 -8.74 -9.71
C THR A 136 -6.69 -7.91 -9.15
N SER A 137 -7.45 -8.43 -8.17
CA SER A 137 -8.60 -7.74 -7.57
C SER A 137 -8.56 -7.78 -6.04
N GLY A 138 -9.21 -6.79 -5.41
CA GLY A 138 -9.38 -6.75 -3.95
C GLY A 138 -8.21 -6.18 -3.17
N LYS A 139 -7.11 -5.78 -3.80
CA LYS A 139 -5.91 -5.20 -3.16
C LYS A 139 -6.25 -4.11 -2.14
N SER A 140 -6.96 -3.07 -2.56
CA SER A 140 -7.29 -1.92 -1.70
C SER A 140 -8.17 -2.31 -0.51
N THR A 141 -9.15 -3.20 -0.74
CA THR A 141 -10.04 -3.70 0.33
C THR A 141 -9.24 -4.46 1.38
N VAL A 142 -8.42 -5.41 0.95
CA VAL A 142 -7.61 -6.26 1.85
C VAL A 142 -6.56 -5.42 2.58
N THR A 143 -5.91 -4.47 1.89
CA THR A 143 -4.96 -3.53 2.51
C THR A 143 -5.64 -2.71 3.62
N GLY A 144 -6.83 -2.18 3.36
CA GLY A 144 -7.61 -1.43 4.36
C GLY A 144 -8.04 -2.31 5.54
N MET A 145 -8.45 -3.56 5.30
CA MET A 145 -8.82 -4.50 6.35
C MET A 145 -7.62 -4.86 7.24
N ILE A 146 -6.47 -5.17 6.65
CA ILE A 146 -5.23 -5.45 7.39
C ILE A 146 -4.84 -4.22 8.23
N GLY A 147 -4.87 -3.03 7.64
CA GLY A 147 -4.59 -1.78 8.35
C GLY A 147 -5.51 -1.59 9.55
N TRP A 148 -6.81 -1.81 9.37
CA TRP A 148 -7.79 -1.70 10.46
C TRP A 148 -7.57 -2.72 11.58
N ILE A 149 -7.33 -3.99 11.24
CA ILE A 149 -7.07 -5.05 12.22
C ILE A 149 -5.81 -4.75 13.03
N LEU A 150 -4.73 -4.34 12.38
CA LEU A 150 -3.48 -4.00 13.03
C LEU A 150 -3.60 -2.76 13.94
N ASP A 151 -4.32 -1.74 13.49
CA ASP A 151 -4.61 -0.53 14.29
C ASP A 151 -5.41 -0.89 15.54
N ARG A 152 -6.49 -1.67 15.39
CA ARG A 152 -7.30 -2.12 16.55
C ARG A 152 -6.53 -3.04 17.49
N ALA A 153 -5.53 -3.76 17.00
CA ALA A 153 -4.61 -4.57 17.81
C ALA A 153 -3.50 -3.74 18.49
N GLY A 154 -3.48 -2.42 18.31
CA GLY A 154 -2.49 -1.52 18.91
C GLY A 154 -1.12 -1.54 18.22
N ALA A 155 -1.02 -2.08 17.00
CA ALA A 155 0.24 -2.17 16.26
C ALA A 155 0.65 -0.85 15.56
N ASN A 156 -0.21 0.17 15.57
CA ASN A 156 0.03 1.50 15.00
C ASN A 156 0.69 1.48 13.60
N PRO A 157 0.09 0.79 12.59
CA PRO A 157 0.73 0.59 11.30
C PRO A 157 0.73 1.87 10.46
N THR A 158 1.75 2.04 9.62
CA THR A 158 1.62 2.90 8.43
C THR A 158 0.95 2.10 7.32
N VAL A 159 -0.09 2.67 6.71
CA VAL A 159 -0.82 2.01 5.61
C VAL A 159 -0.84 2.92 4.39
N MET A 160 -0.43 2.40 3.25
CA MET A 160 -0.59 3.04 1.95
C MET A 160 -1.60 2.27 1.11
N ASN A 161 -2.72 2.92 0.79
CA ASN A 161 -3.83 2.33 0.07
C ASN A 161 -4.17 3.15 -1.19
N GLY A 162 -4.65 2.48 -2.23
CA GLY A 162 -5.13 3.11 -3.46
C GLY A 162 -6.53 3.73 -3.34
N ALA A 163 -7.25 3.43 -2.26
CA ALA A 163 -8.62 3.91 -2.01
C ALA A 163 -8.76 4.50 -0.60
N VAL A 164 -9.81 5.34 -0.42
CA VAL A 164 -10.14 5.88 0.90
C VAL A 164 -10.61 4.76 1.82
N MET A 165 -9.96 4.64 2.96
CA MET A 165 -10.30 3.69 4.02
C MET A 165 -11.37 4.30 4.93
N ARG A 166 -12.62 3.93 4.74
CA ARG A 166 -13.77 4.54 5.43
C ARG A 166 -13.67 4.50 6.96
N ASN A 167 -13.07 3.46 7.53
CA ASN A 167 -12.88 3.32 8.98
C ASN A 167 -11.93 4.36 9.57
N PHE A 168 -11.09 4.99 8.74
CA PHE A 168 -10.15 6.03 9.13
C PHE A 168 -10.54 7.41 8.59
N ALA A 169 -11.59 7.47 7.75
CA ALA A 169 -12.11 8.72 7.23
C ALA A 169 -12.98 9.43 8.27
N GLY A 170 -12.86 10.76 8.33
CA GLY A 170 -13.62 11.63 9.19
C GLY A 170 -13.42 13.08 8.77
N ASP A 171 -14.04 14.02 9.49
CA ASP A 171 -13.99 15.45 9.15
C ASP A 171 -12.55 15.99 9.03
N GLN A 172 -11.63 15.47 9.86
CA GLN A 172 -10.22 15.86 9.83
C GLN A 172 -9.39 15.07 8.81
N THR A 173 -9.90 13.95 8.31
CA THR A 173 -9.21 13.04 7.39
C THR A 173 -10.13 12.54 6.28
N PRO A 174 -10.77 13.44 5.50
CA PRO A 174 -11.77 13.03 4.51
C PRO A 174 -11.17 12.20 3.37
N PHE A 175 -9.86 12.32 3.13
CA PHE A 175 -9.12 11.63 2.07
C PHE A 175 -8.18 10.56 2.65
N ALA A 176 -8.66 9.76 3.61
CA ALA A 176 -7.88 8.75 4.34
C ALA A 176 -7.50 7.55 3.46
N SER A 177 -6.69 7.76 2.42
CA SER A 177 -6.03 6.71 1.64
C SER A 177 -4.64 6.34 2.22
N ALA A 178 -4.20 7.05 3.25
CA ALA A 178 -3.09 6.69 4.10
C ALA A 178 -3.49 6.70 5.57
N LEU A 179 -2.94 5.76 6.33
CA LEU A 179 -2.81 5.84 7.78
C LEU A 179 -1.33 6.02 8.09
N VAL A 180 -1.00 7.02 8.89
CA VAL A 180 0.38 7.25 9.29
C VAL A 180 0.56 6.82 10.73
N GLY A 181 1.15 5.66 10.91
CA GLY A 181 1.58 5.12 12.19
C GLY A 181 3.09 5.28 12.40
N ASP A 182 3.65 4.41 13.20
CA ASP A 182 5.11 4.34 13.36
C ASP A 182 5.76 3.62 12.16
N THR A 183 7.07 3.44 12.21
CA THR A 183 7.84 2.78 11.16
C THR A 183 8.01 1.28 11.36
N ALA A 184 7.46 0.73 12.45
CA ALA A 184 7.62 -0.68 12.78
C ALA A 184 6.87 -1.58 11.80
N THR A 185 5.67 -1.16 11.35
CA THR A 185 4.87 -1.93 10.40
C THR A 185 4.39 -1.05 9.25
N TYR A 186 4.67 -1.48 8.01
CA TYR A 186 4.20 -0.84 6.79
C TYR A 186 3.32 -1.79 6.00
N VAL A 187 2.08 -1.41 5.74
CA VAL A 187 1.15 -2.16 4.90
C VAL A 187 0.96 -1.40 3.61
N SER A 188 1.16 -2.03 2.47
CA SER A 188 1.00 -1.38 1.16
C SER A 188 0.25 -2.25 0.19
N GLU A 189 -0.66 -1.63 -0.54
CA GLU A 189 -1.11 -2.15 -1.83
C GLU A 189 0.08 -2.15 -2.80
N VAL A 190 0.28 -3.26 -3.52
CA VAL A 190 1.36 -3.46 -4.48
C VAL A 190 0.76 -3.71 -5.86
N ASP A 191 1.13 -2.87 -6.82
CA ASP A 191 0.61 -2.92 -8.19
C ASP A 191 1.53 -3.77 -9.09
N GLU A 192 0.93 -4.70 -9.83
CA GLU A 192 1.61 -5.54 -10.81
C GLU A 192 1.57 -4.97 -12.22
N SER A 193 0.64 -4.04 -12.50
CA SER A 193 0.32 -3.59 -13.86
C SER A 193 1.48 -2.88 -14.53
N ASP A 194 2.24 -2.07 -13.80
CA ASP A 194 3.43 -1.36 -14.28
C ASP A 194 4.74 -2.11 -14.02
N GLY A 195 4.67 -3.31 -13.45
CA GLY A 195 5.83 -4.12 -13.08
C GLY A 195 6.54 -3.68 -11.79
N SER A 196 6.06 -2.65 -11.13
CA SER A 196 6.68 -2.11 -9.91
C SER A 196 6.64 -3.07 -8.72
N ILE A 197 5.80 -4.10 -8.75
CA ILE A 197 5.79 -5.20 -7.78
C ILE A 197 7.20 -5.79 -7.55
N ALA A 198 8.07 -5.77 -8.57
CA ALA A 198 9.43 -6.27 -8.48
C ALA A 198 10.34 -5.50 -7.50
N LEU A 199 10.00 -4.24 -7.18
CA LEU A 199 10.75 -3.37 -6.27
C LEU A 199 10.56 -3.72 -4.79
N TYR A 200 9.46 -4.40 -4.45
CA TYR A 200 9.06 -4.68 -3.08
C TYR A 200 9.75 -5.92 -2.53
N GLN A 201 10.16 -5.84 -1.24
CA GLN A 201 10.77 -6.91 -0.46
C GLN A 201 9.90 -7.17 0.78
N PRO A 202 8.77 -7.89 0.67
CA PRO A 202 7.85 -8.07 1.78
C PRO A 202 8.36 -9.07 2.82
N ASP A 203 8.07 -8.83 4.10
CA ASP A 203 8.10 -9.89 5.12
C ASP A 203 6.88 -10.81 4.97
N VAL A 204 5.73 -10.18 4.67
CA VAL A 204 4.49 -10.89 4.40
C VAL A 204 3.95 -10.44 3.03
N ALA A 205 3.86 -11.38 2.09
CA ALA A 205 3.22 -11.17 0.80
C ALA A 205 1.81 -11.77 0.83
N VAL A 206 0.79 -10.95 0.61
CA VAL A 206 -0.59 -11.41 0.46
C VAL A 206 -0.92 -11.42 -1.03
N VAL A 207 -1.37 -12.56 -1.56
CA VAL A 207 -1.87 -12.69 -2.94
C VAL A 207 -3.35 -13.06 -2.87
N THR A 208 -4.20 -12.11 -3.27
CA THR A 208 -5.66 -12.26 -3.15
C THR A 208 -6.25 -13.17 -4.21
N ASN A 209 -5.87 -12.96 -5.45
CA ASN A 209 -6.24 -13.77 -6.62
C ASN A 209 -5.37 -13.40 -7.82
N ILE A 210 -5.37 -14.26 -8.82
CA ILE A 210 -4.71 -14.04 -10.12
C ILE A 210 -5.77 -14.24 -11.21
N SER A 211 -6.03 -13.25 -12.00
CA SER A 211 -6.93 -13.35 -13.15
C SER A 211 -6.41 -12.54 -14.32
N LEU A 212 -6.82 -12.91 -15.52
CA LEU A 212 -6.43 -12.23 -16.73
C LEU A 212 -6.90 -10.77 -16.67
N ASP A 213 -5.96 -9.84 -16.79
CA ASP A 213 -6.21 -8.41 -16.82
C ASP A 213 -5.31 -7.78 -17.89
N HIS A 214 -4.45 -6.81 -17.58
CA HIS A 214 -3.60 -6.10 -18.55
C HIS A 214 -2.38 -6.92 -19.01
N LYS A 215 -2.06 -8.03 -18.33
CA LYS A 215 -0.92 -8.92 -18.60
C LYS A 215 -1.37 -10.36 -18.88
N SER A 216 -0.55 -11.14 -19.56
CA SER A 216 -0.81 -12.57 -19.72
C SER A 216 -0.75 -13.31 -18.38
N LEU A 217 -1.52 -14.41 -18.26
CA LEU A 217 -1.49 -15.25 -17.05
C LEU A 217 -0.08 -15.74 -16.73
N ALA A 218 0.71 -16.12 -17.74
CA ALA A 218 2.09 -16.55 -17.56
C ALA A 218 2.97 -15.44 -16.93
N GLU A 219 2.77 -14.19 -17.33
CA GLU A 219 3.48 -13.04 -16.76
C GLU A 219 3.02 -12.76 -15.33
N LEU A 220 1.70 -12.83 -15.06
CA LEU A 220 1.14 -12.63 -13.74
C LEU A 220 1.62 -13.72 -12.77
N HIS A 221 1.62 -15.00 -13.18
CA HIS A 221 2.17 -16.09 -12.36
C HIS A 221 3.64 -15.85 -12.00
N ARG A 222 4.45 -15.36 -12.96
CA ARG A 222 5.85 -15.03 -12.69
C ARG A 222 5.96 -13.87 -11.70
N LEU A 223 5.24 -12.76 -11.92
CA LEU A 223 5.32 -11.57 -11.06
C LEU A 223 4.87 -11.87 -9.62
N PHE A 224 3.72 -12.52 -9.46
CA PHE A 224 3.23 -12.89 -8.13
C PHE A 224 4.04 -14.01 -7.49
N GLY A 225 4.57 -14.94 -8.29
CA GLY A 225 5.49 -15.98 -7.84
C GLY A 225 6.78 -15.39 -7.28
N ASP A 226 7.41 -14.47 -8.02
CA ASP A 226 8.62 -13.76 -7.59
C ASP A 226 8.35 -12.91 -6.33
N PHE A 227 7.19 -12.27 -6.24
CA PHE A 227 6.78 -11.48 -5.08
C PHE A 227 6.58 -12.34 -3.84
N ALA A 228 5.85 -13.47 -3.98
CA ALA A 228 5.63 -14.43 -2.90
C ALA A 228 6.92 -15.11 -2.43
N ALA A 229 7.83 -15.43 -3.35
CA ALA A 229 9.10 -16.08 -3.04
C ALA A 229 10.07 -15.19 -2.23
N LYS A 230 9.97 -13.86 -2.35
CA LYS A 230 10.77 -12.92 -1.55
C LYS A 230 10.31 -12.84 -0.09
N ALA A 231 9.06 -13.20 0.19
CA ALA A 231 8.47 -13.04 1.51
C ALA A 231 8.93 -14.13 2.49
N ARG A 232 9.03 -13.76 3.76
CA ARG A 232 9.18 -14.75 4.85
C ARG A 232 7.93 -15.63 4.96
N VAL A 233 6.74 -15.05 4.74
CA VAL A 233 5.46 -15.76 4.67
C VAL A 233 4.65 -15.22 3.49
N ALA A 234 4.22 -16.10 2.61
CA ALA A 234 3.25 -15.79 1.56
C ALA A 234 1.85 -16.27 2.00
N VAL A 235 0.90 -15.36 2.04
CA VAL A 235 -0.51 -15.64 2.36
C VAL A 235 -1.28 -15.71 1.04
N VAL A 236 -1.69 -16.91 0.63
CA VAL A 236 -2.19 -17.16 -0.73
C VAL A 236 -3.58 -17.78 -0.68
N ASN A 237 -4.47 -17.30 -1.56
CA ASN A 237 -5.82 -17.81 -1.70
C ASN A 237 -5.81 -19.24 -2.32
N ALA A 238 -6.24 -20.22 -1.53
CA ALA A 238 -6.30 -21.63 -1.96
C ALA A 238 -7.53 -21.96 -2.82
N ASP A 239 -8.52 -21.06 -2.85
CA ASP A 239 -9.74 -21.23 -3.64
C ASP A 239 -9.62 -20.61 -5.05
N ASP A 240 -8.54 -19.88 -5.31
CA ASP A 240 -8.24 -19.33 -6.61
C ASP A 240 -7.40 -20.30 -7.45
N PRO A 241 -7.94 -20.86 -8.57
CA PRO A 241 -7.23 -21.83 -9.38
C PRO A 241 -5.91 -21.31 -9.95
N GLU A 242 -5.86 -20.03 -10.32
CA GLU A 242 -4.66 -19.43 -10.90
C GLU A 242 -3.57 -19.17 -9.85
N SER A 243 -3.90 -19.13 -8.57
CA SER A 243 -2.94 -19.09 -7.47
C SER A 243 -2.30 -20.45 -7.14
N ALA A 244 -2.78 -21.57 -7.73
CA ALA A 244 -2.29 -22.91 -7.44
C ALA A 244 -0.77 -23.09 -7.59
N PRO A 245 -0.08 -22.50 -8.60
CA PRO A 245 1.38 -22.59 -8.70
C PRO A 245 2.13 -22.01 -7.49
N LEU A 246 1.56 -21.01 -6.81
CA LEU A 246 2.16 -20.38 -5.65
C LEU A 246 2.04 -21.23 -4.39
N LEU A 247 1.05 -22.14 -4.34
CA LEU A 247 0.76 -22.97 -3.15
C LEU A 247 1.83 -24.04 -2.87
N ALA A 248 2.74 -24.30 -3.80
CA ALA A 248 3.82 -25.28 -3.64
C ALA A 248 5.00 -24.74 -2.79
N GLY A 249 5.05 -23.45 -2.49
CA GLY A 249 6.12 -22.82 -1.70
C GLY A 249 6.16 -23.31 -0.25
N GLY A 250 7.36 -23.48 0.31
CA GLY A 250 7.55 -23.95 1.70
C GLY A 250 7.16 -22.92 2.77
N ASN A 251 6.97 -21.67 2.40
CA ASN A 251 6.64 -20.54 3.28
C ASN A 251 5.20 -20.03 3.10
N VAL A 252 4.30 -20.87 2.54
CA VAL A 252 2.93 -20.46 2.17
C VAL A 252 1.93 -20.78 3.28
N LEU A 253 1.22 -19.74 3.74
CA LEU A 253 -0.01 -19.86 4.52
C LEU A 253 -1.21 -19.78 3.56
N ARG A 254 -1.94 -20.87 3.44
CA ARG A 254 -3.12 -20.97 2.57
C ARG A 254 -4.36 -20.47 3.31
N PHE A 255 -5.11 -19.56 2.69
CA PHE A 255 -6.43 -19.17 3.18
C PHE A 255 -7.52 -19.48 2.15
N GLY A 256 -8.76 -19.65 2.60
CA GLY A 256 -9.90 -19.93 1.73
C GLY A 256 -11.01 -20.68 2.45
N PHE A 257 -12.00 -21.14 1.70
CA PHE A 257 -13.09 -21.99 2.20
C PHE A 257 -12.82 -23.48 1.98
N SER A 258 -11.91 -23.82 1.07
CA SER A 258 -11.55 -25.22 0.79
C SER A 258 -10.90 -25.89 2.01
N GLU A 259 -10.99 -27.20 2.09
CA GLU A 259 -10.37 -27.99 3.17
C GLU A 259 -8.83 -27.93 3.15
N SER A 260 -8.24 -27.55 2.03
CA SER A 260 -6.81 -27.38 1.87
C SER A 260 -6.27 -26.10 2.53
N ALA A 261 -7.15 -25.17 2.94
CA ALA A 261 -6.77 -23.92 3.58
C ALA A 261 -6.38 -24.15 5.04
N ALA A 262 -5.21 -23.64 5.43
CA ALA A 262 -4.76 -23.64 6.82
C ALA A 262 -5.54 -22.61 7.68
N MET A 263 -5.89 -21.49 7.08
CA MET A 263 -6.84 -20.51 7.64
C MET A 263 -8.14 -20.64 6.85
N ARG A 264 -9.10 -21.38 7.40
CA ARG A 264 -10.29 -21.78 6.67
C ARG A 264 -11.54 -21.03 7.12
N GLY A 265 -12.26 -20.46 6.14
CA GLY A 265 -13.61 -19.95 6.32
C GLY A 265 -14.65 -21.06 6.30
N SER A 266 -15.73 -20.93 7.09
CA SER A 266 -16.94 -21.77 6.99
C SER A 266 -18.18 -20.99 7.38
N ASP A 267 -19.35 -21.61 7.23
CA ASP A 267 -20.66 -21.07 7.69
C ASP A 267 -20.89 -19.63 7.20
N PHE A 268 -20.59 -19.38 5.92
CA PHE A 268 -20.79 -18.07 5.32
C PHE A 268 -22.29 -17.75 5.22
N GLU A 269 -22.66 -16.60 5.77
CA GLU A 269 -24.02 -16.06 5.75
C GLU A 269 -23.96 -14.62 5.21
N ALA A 270 -24.67 -14.36 4.12
CA ALA A 270 -24.85 -13.00 3.62
C ALA A 270 -25.88 -12.26 4.49
N LEU A 271 -25.54 -11.05 4.90
CA LEU A 271 -26.40 -10.16 5.68
C LEU A 271 -26.80 -8.94 4.83
N PRO A 272 -27.88 -8.24 5.13
CA PRO A 272 -28.29 -7.04 4.40
C PRO A 272 -27.21 -5.93 4.39
N ASP A 273 -26.37 -5.86 5.43
CA ASP A 273 -25.32 -4.86 5.63
C ASP A 273 -23.93 -5.46 5.71
N GLY A 274 -23.72 -6.68 5.16
CA GLY A 274 -22.43 -7.32 5.17
C GLY A 274 -22.46 -8.85 5.12
N CYS A 275 -21.62 -9.50 5.91
CA CYS A 275 -21.60 -10.96 6.02
C CYS A 275 -21.10 -11.43 7.38
N ARG A 276 -21.44 -12.68 7.71
CA ARG A 276 -20.94 -13.42 8.88
C ARG A 276 -20.33 -14.73 8.40
N PHE A 277 -19.22 -15.13 9.02
CA PHE A 277 -18.60 -16.43 8.77
C PHE A 277 -17.75 -16.86 9.96
N LYS A 278 -17.37 -18.14 9.99
CA LYS A 278 -16.40 -18.65 10.95
C LYS A 278 -15.00 -18.71 10.32
N VAL A 279 -13.99 -18.44 11.12
CA VAL A 279 -12.57 -18.60 10.77
C VAL A 279 -11.97 -19.68 11.66
N HIS A 280 -11.43 -20.72 11.05
CA HIS A 280 -10.70 -21.80 11.72
C HIS A 280 -9.21 -21.63 11.46
N PHE A 281 -8.42 -21.54 12.52
CA PHE A 281 -6.97 -21.40 12.41
C PHE A 281 -6.29 -21.93 13.67
N ALA A 282 -5.25 -22.76 13.50
CA ALA A 282 -4.42 -23.32 14.58
C ALA A 282 -5.21 -24.03 15.71
N GLY A 283 -6.37 -24.62 15.39
CA GLY A 283 -7.25 -25.32 16.33
C GLY A 283 -8.33 -24.44 16.95
N ASP A 284 -8.26 -23.15 16.79
CA ASP A 284 -9.26 -22.18 17.26
C ASP A 284 -10.33 -21.91 16.20
N THR A 285 -11.52 -21.51 16.64
CA THR A 285 -12.62 -21.08 15.78
C THR A 285 -13.17 -19.76 16.28
N HIS A 286 -13.19 -18.77 15.40
CA HIS A 286 -13.71 -17.44 15.68
C HIS A 286 -14.84 -17.08 14.72
N THR A 287 -15.86 -16.35 15.21
CA THR A 287 -16.89 -15.78 14.34
C THR A 287 -16.46 -14.38 13.92
N ALA A 288 -16.41 -14.15 12.61
CA ALA A 288 -16.17 -12.84 12.02
C ALA A 288 -17.49 -12.27 11.48
N VAL A 289 -17.71 -10.98 11.70
CA VAL A 289 -18.82 -10.21 11.12
C VAL A 289 -18.20 -9.01 10.41
N LEU A 290 -18.38 -8.93 9.11
CA LEU A 290 -17.98 -7.79 8.30
C LEU A 290 -19.21 -6.97 7.96
N ARG A 291 -19.18 -5.70 8.33
CA ARG A 291 -20.19 -4.74 7.89
C ARG A 291 -19.65 -3.99 6.70
N MET A 292 -20.25 -4.21 5.56
CA MET A 292 -19.93 -3.55 4.30
C MET A 292 -21.22 -2.96 3.74
N PRO A 293 -21.19 -1.70 3.28
CA PRO A 293 -22.34 -1.05 2.68
C PRO A 293 -22.74 -1.68 1.35
#